data_54e3e43029af53cab2548a887a9af01e
#
_entry.id   54e3e43029af53cab2548a887a9af01e
#
_cell.length_a   1.000
_cell.length_b   1.000
_cell.length_c   1.000
_cell.angle_alpha   90.00
_cell.angle_beta   90.00
_cell.angle_gamma   90.00
#
_symmetry.space_group_name_H-M   'P 1'
#
loop_
_entity.id
_entity.type
_entity.pdbx_description
1 polymer ?
#
loop_
_entity_poly.entity_id
_entity_poly.type
_entity_poly.pdbx_seq_one_letter_code
_entity_poly.pdbx_strand_id
1 'polypeptide(L)'
;HYIVQNISPSPVSCQNENLSCFLIVATEDSTIVDITPKKTTFNGHNANVTFSITLNRGNAYQVFSRPEDLNGDFSGTEIQSRDCKRIAVFNGNVLTGIPSDRDMGVDHIFEQAMPTEYWGKEFAVTASLNRSGDFVRITALENNTGIFINGISTTTLNKGETYQFFISVSTPSCYITSSRPCAVNLYQSTSFYDNSPLG
;
A
#
# COMPACT_ATOMS: atom_id res chain seq x y z
N HIS A 1 -3.48 8.17 12.77
CA HIS A 1 -2.22 7.76 12.15
C HIS A 1 -2.48 6.73 11.05
N TYR A 2 -1.74 6.84 9.96
CA TYR A 2 -1.81 5.94 8.81
C TYR A 2 -0.40 5.55 8.37
N ILE A 3 -0.27 4.36 7.81
CA ILE A 3 0.90 3.95 7.04
C ILE A 3 0.40 3.57 5.65
N VAL A 4 0.99 4.17 4.62
CA VAL A 4 0.64 3.92 3.21
C VAL A 4 0.95 2.47 2.84
N GLN A 5 0.03 1.85 2.12
CA GLN A 5 0.08 0.46 1.66
C GLN A 5 -0.19 0.45 0.16
N ASN A 6 0.86 0.59 -0.62
CA ASN A 6 0.79 0.55 -2.07
C ASN A 6 1.41 -0.75 -2.59
N ILE A 7 1.41 -0.90 -3.90
CA ILE A 7 2.22 -1.87 -4.61
C ILE A 7 3.29 -1.12 -5.40
N SER A 8 4.41 -1.79 -5.71
CA SER A 8 5.43 -1.16 -6.54
C SER A 8 4.85 -0.78 -7.91
N PRO A 9 5.15 0.41 -8.44
CA PRO A 9 4.75 0.78 -9.80
C PRO A 9 5.35 -0.20 -10.80
N SER A 10 4.64 -0.43 -11.91
CA SER A 10 5.18 -1.25 -13.00
C SER A 10 6.29 -0.48 -13.74
N PRO A 11 7.49 -1.06 -13.97
CA PRO A 11 8.59 -0.33 -14.59
C PRO A 11 8.46 -0.16 -16.11
N VAL A 12 7.47 -0.74 -16.75
CA VAL A 12 7.61 -1.12 -18.17
C VAL A 12 6.74 -0.37 -19.17
N SER A 13 5.56 0.16 -18.85
CA SER A 13 4.64 0.47 -19.95
C SER A 13 4.42 1.94 -20.33
N CYS A 14 4.51 2.88 -19.43
CA CYS A 14 4.23 4.29 -19.75
C CYS A 14 5.19 5.18 -18.98
N GLN A 15 6.26 5.56 -19.62
CA GLN A 15 7.49 6.12 -19.02
C GLN A 15 7.33 7.26 -17.99
N ASN A 16 6.17 7.83 -17.75
CA ASN A 16 5.98 8.89 -16.75
C ASN A 16 4.65 8.75 -15.97
N GLU A 17 3.93 7.65 -16.14
CA GLU A 17 2.58 7.50 -15.58
C GLU A 17 2.49 6.41 -14.51
N ASN A 18 3.51 5.57 -14.36
CA ASN A 18 3.57 4.50 -13.38
C ASN A 18 4.00 5.04 -12.02
N LEU A 19 3.17 5.88 -11.42
CA LEU A 19 3.48 6.55 -10.17
C LEU A 19 2.72 5.91 -9.01
N SER A 20 3.44 5.63 -7.93
CA SER A 20 2.81 5.41 -6.64
C SER A 20 2.29 6.73 -6.10
N CYS A 21 1.13 6.74 -5.50
CA CYS A 21 0.54 7.95 -4.95
C CYS A 21 -0.23 7.67 -3.65
N PHE A 22 -0.50 8.73 -2.93
CA PHE A 22 -1.49 8.75 -1.86
C PHE A 22 -2.20 10.09 -1.83
N LEU A 23 -3.43 10.10 -1.33
CA LEU A 23 -4.27 11.27 -1.18
C LEU A 23 -4.68 11.42 0.29
N ILE A 24 -4.62 12.63 0.80
CA ILE A 24 -5.07 12.99 2.16
C ILE A 24 -6.23 13.97 2.02
N VAL A 25 -7.33 13.72 2.73
CA VAL A 25 -8.49 14.61 2.78
C VAL A 25 -8.75 15.01 4.23
N ALA A 26 -8.83 16.31 4.50
CA ALA A 26 -9.17 16.82 5.83
C ALA A 26 -10.69 16.91 6.02
N THR A 27 -11.16 16.49 7.20
CA THR A 27 -12.59 16.59 7.58
C THR A 27 -12.90 17.81 8.47
N GLU A 28 -11.85 18.55 8.87
CA GLU A 28 -11.92 19.69 9.77
C GLU A 28 -10.99 20.81 9.29
N ASP A 29 -11.33 22.06 9.63
CA ASP A 29 -10.52 23.21 9.27
C ASP A 29 -9.19 23.27 10.05
N SER A 30 -8.18 23.90 9.45
CA SER A 30 -6.85 24.08 10.05
C SER A 30 -6.23 22.75 10.53
N THR A 31 -6.46 21.65 9.80
CA THR A 31 -5.88 20.35 10.09
C THR A 31 -4.42 20.32 9.67
N ILE A 32 -3.51 20.19 10.63
CA ILE A 32 -2.08 20.01 10.36
C ILE A 32 -1.79 18.51 10.22
N VAL A 33 -1.13 18.14 9.12
CA VAL A 33 -0.76 16.76 8.84
C VAL A 33 0.75 16.67 8.63
N ASP A 34 1.39 15.81 9.41
CA ASP A 34 2.79 15.45 9.27
C ASP A 34 2.91 14.24 8.34
N ILE A 35 3.81 14.33 7.37
CA ILE A 35 4.06 13.31 6.36
C ILE A 35 5.54 12.97 6.37
N THR A 36 5.86 11.69 6.58
CA THR A 36 7.23 11.17 6.46
C THR A 36 7.26 10.20 5.28
N PRO A 37 7.61 10.67 4.08
CA PRO A 37 7.54 9.84 2.87
C PRO A 37 8.66 8.80 2.87
N LYS A 38 8.34 7.58 2.43
CA LYS A 38 9.33 6.49 2.29
C LYS A 38 10.25 6.69 1.09
N LYS A 39 9.80 7.42 0.09
CA LYS A 39 10.51 7.78 -1.15
C LYS A 39 10.48 9.29 -1.34
N THR A 40 11.43 9.82 -2.09
CA THR A 40 11.39 11.24 -2.47
C THR A 40 10.16 11.51 -3.33
N THR A 41 9.43 12.57 -3.00
CA THR A 41 8.19 12.91 -3.71
C THR A 41 8.48 13.67 -5.00
N PHE A 42 7.53 13.69 -5.92
CA PHE A 42 7.60 14.49 -7.15
C PHE A 42 7.89 15.98 -6.87
N ASN A 43 7.28 16.53 -5.81
CA ASN A 43 7.47 17.93 -5.39
C ASN A 43 8.78 18.17 -4.60
N GLY A 44 9.67 17.17 -4.51
CA GLY A 44 11.01 17.35 -3.96
C GLY A 44 11.13 17.18 -2.44
N HIS A 45 10.11 16.71 -1.73
CA HIS A 45 10.25 16.31 -0.32
C HIS A 45 11.10 15.05 -0.22
N ASN A 46 12.18 15.10 0.55
CA ASN A 46 13.14 14.01 0.65
C ASN A 46 12.56 12.79 1.39
N ALA A 47 12.98 11.60 0.97
CA ALA A 47 12.66 10.36 1.65
C ALA A 47 13.09 10.39 3.13
N ASN A 48 12.25 9.87 4.02
CA ASN A 48 12.43 9.77 5.47
C ASN A 48 12.61 11.14 6.18
N VAL A 49 12.26 12.25 5.54
CA VAL A 49 12.26 13.59 6.14
C VAL A 49 10.83 14.07 6.28
N THR A 50 10.40 14.31 7.52
CA THR A 50 9.05 14.77 7.80
C THR A 50 8.83 16.21 7.31
N PHE A 51 7.73 16.44 6.63
CA PHE A 51 7.22 17.77 6.33
C PHE A 51 5.76 17.89 6.76
N SER A 52 5.28 19.11 6.96
CA SER A 52 3.91 19.36 7.41
C SER A 52 3.13 20.17 6.38
N ILE A 53 1.84 19.86 6.27
CA ILE A 53 0.87 20.62 5.48
C ILE A 53 -0.28 21.05 6.38
N THR A 54 -1.01 22.09 5.96
CA THR A 54 -2.25 22.51 6.63
C THR A 54 -3.38 22.46 5.62
N LEU A 55 -4.47 21.78 5.98
CA LEU A 55 -5.66 21.61 5.16
C LEU A 55 -6.88 22.11 5.89
N ASN A 56 -7.80 22.70 5.15
CA ASN A 56 -9.14 23.01 5.63
C ASN A 56 -10.11 21.88 5.26
N ARG A 57 -11.25 21.82 5.91
CA ARG A 57 -12.31 20.86 5.65
C ARG A 57 -12.63 20.75 4.17
N GLY A 58 -12.60 19.51 3.64
CA GLY A 58 -12.84 19.21 2.25
C GLY A 58 -11.64 19.45 1.32
N ASN A 59 -10.54 20.04 1.82
CA ASN A 59 -9.32 20.11 1.02
C ASN A 59 -8.65 18.75 0.94
N ALA A 60 -8.06 18.48 -0.23
CA ALA A 60 -7.27 17.30 -0.51
C ALA A 60 -5.82 17.68 -0.84
N TYR A 61 -4.88 16.81 -0.45
CA TYR A 61 -3.47 16.91 -0.81
C TYR A 61 -3.00 15.58 -1.37
N GLN A 62 -2.59 15.58 -2.63
CA GLN A 62 -2.11 14.40 -3.32
C GLN A 62 -0.60 14.44 -3.48
N VAL A 63 0.04 13.29 -3.27
CA VAL A 63 1.48 13.11 -3.39
C VAL A 63 1.78 12.00 -4.39
N PHE A 64 2.73 12.25 -5.28
CA PHE A 64 3.20 11.29 -6.28
C PHE A 64 4.67 10.96 -6.06
N SER A 65 5.07 9.73 -6.40
CA SER A 65 6.47 9.34 -6.54
C SER A 65 7.11 10.01 -7.76
N ARG A 66 8.44 9.99 -7.84
CA ARG A 66 9.14 10.50 -9.02
C ARG A 66 9.05 9.52 -10.18
N PRO A 67 8.85 9.99 -11.42
CA PRO A 67 8.83 9.14 -12.60
C PRO A 67 10.13 8.35 -12.83
N GLU A 68 11.27 8.95 -12.48
CA GLU A 68 12.58 8.33 -12.59
C GLU A 68 12.89 7.30 -11.50
N ASP A 69 12.06 7.21 -10.45
CA ASP A 69 12.22 6.22 -9.39
C ASP A 69 11.41 4.95 -9.74
N LEU A 70 12.03 4.04 -10.47
CA LEU A 70 11.42 2.75 -10.87
C LEU A 70 10.95 1.90 -9.69
N ASN A 71 11.39 2.20 -8.47
CA ASN A 71 10.96 1.60 -7.22
C ASN A 71 10.24 2.60 -6.33
N GLY A 72 9.53 3.54 -6.92
CA GLY A 72 8.84 4.65 -6.25
C GLY A 72 7.67 4.25 -5.35
N ASP A 73 7.67 3.03 -4.80
CA ASP A 73 6.65 2.52 -3.89
C ASP A 73 6.63 3.31 -2.57
N PHE A 74 5.51 3.97 -2.30
CA PHE A 74 5.30 4.73 -1.06
C PHE A 74 4.91 3.87 0.14
N SER A 75 4.84 2.54 0.03
CA SER A 75 4.55 1.68 1.18
C SER A 75 5.49 1.99 2.34
N GLY A 76 4.93 2.11 3.53
CA GLY A 76 5.68 2.51 4.72
C GLY A 76 5.75 4.02 4.96
N THR A 77 5.23 4.88 4.06
CA THR A 77 5.08 6.32 4.32
C THR A 77 4.15 6.53 5.51
N GLU A 78 4.59 7.33 6.48
CA GLU A 78 3.80 7.66 7.67
C GLU A 78 3.05 8.97 7.48
N ILE A 79 1.77 8.99 7.88
CA ILE A 79 0.89 10.16 7.80
C ILE A 79 0.19 10.29 9.14
N GLN A 80 0.36 11.43 9.80
CA GLN A 80 -0.25 11.69 11.10
C GLN A 80 -0.86 13.07 11.14
N SER A 81 -2.14 13.15 11.50
CA SER A 81 -2.75 14.44 11.82
C SER A 81 -2.44 14.83 13.27
N ARG A 82 -2.24 16.13 13.49
CA ARG A 82 -2.08 16.69 14.83
C ARG A 82 -3.43 16.96 15.48
N ASP A 83 -3.42 17.14 16.80
CA ASP A 83 -4.56 17.61 17.60
C ASP A 83 -5.81 16.70 17.47
N CYS A 84 -5.61 15.41 17.22
CA CYS A 84 -6.67 14.42 17.06
C CYS A 84 -7.67 14.76 15.93
N LYS A 85 -7.36 15.68 15.03
CA LYS A 85 -8.23 16.03 13.91
C LYS A 85 -8.27 14.86 12.91
N ARG A 86 -9.47 14.57 12.43
CA ARG A 86 -9.70 13.43 11.55
C ARG A 86 -9.33 13.75 10.10
N ILE A 87 -8.69 12.78 9.48
CA ILE A 87 -8.37 12.77 8.04
C ILE A 87 -8.80 11.45 7.44
N ALA A 88 -9.03 11.43 6.14
CA ALA A 88 -9.07 10.21 5.34
C ALA A 88 -7.80 10.14 4.49
N VAL A 89 -7.24 8.93 4.35
CA VAL A 89 -6.07 8.68 3.51
C VAL A 89 -6.45 7.61 2.50
N PHE A 90 -6.03 7.80 1.26
CA PHE A 90 -6.23 6.84 0.18
C PHE A 90 -4.87 6.46 -0.38
N ASN A 91 -4.66 5.16 -0.57
CA ASN A 91 -3.48 4.59 -1.21
C ASN A 91 -3.75 4.39 -2.70
N GLY A 92 -2.74 4.48 -3.53
CA GLY A 92 -2.95 4.21 -4.94
C GLY A 92 -1.72 4.21 -5.81
N ASN A 93 -1.93 3.73 -7.03
CA ASN A 93 -0.99 3.86 -8.13
C ASN A 93 -1.75 4.42 -9.33
N VAL A 94 -1.14 5.37 -10.04
CA VAL A 94 -1.75 5.95 -11.25
C VAL A 94 -1.96 4.85 -12.29
N LEU A 95 -0.96 4.00 -12.44
CA LEU A 95 -1.01 2.85 -13.34
C LEU A 95 -0.03 1.78 -12.84
N THR A 96 -0.49 0.54 -12.70
CA THR A 96 0.39 -0.59 -12.35
C THR A 96 -0.20 -1.91 -12.79
N GLY A 97 0.66 -2.87 -13.12
CA GLY A 97 0.30 -4.27 -13.26
C GLY A 97 0.47 -5.03 -11.94
N ILE A 98 -0.20 -6.14 -11.79
CA ILE A 98 -0.04 -7.04 -10.65
C ILE A 98 0.19 -8.46 -11.17
N PRO A 99 1.40 -9.02 -11.00
CA PRO A 99 2.58 -8.40 -10.36
C PRO A 99 3.15 -7.22 -11.17
N SER A 100 3.88 -6.34 -10.50
CA SER A 100 4.39 -5.09 -11.07
C SER A 100 5.46 -5.26 -12.14
N ASP A 101 6.00 -6.45 -12.35
CA ASP A 101 6.95 -6.79 -13.43
C ASP A 101 6.27 -7.00 -14.79
N ARG A 102 4.93 -6.89 -14.84
CA ARG A 102 4.13 -7.02 -16.05
C ARG A 102 3.74 -5.67 -16.61
N ASP A 103 3.85 -5.55 -17.92
CA ASP A 103 3.54 -4.35 -18.70
C ASP A 103 2.20 -4.41 -19.45
N MET A 104 1.49 -5.52 -19.29
CA MET A 104 0.19 -5.75 -19.91
C MET A 104 -0.90 -5.87 -18.87
N GLY A 105 -2.07 -5.31 -19.15
CA GLY A 105 -3.20 -5.33 -18.22
C GLY A 105 -2.98 -4.43 -17.02
N VAL A 106 -2.26 -3.32 -17.21
CA VAL A 106 -2.06 -2.29 -16.17
C VAL A 106 -3.33 -1.50 -15.94
N ASP A 107 -3.58 -1.12 -14.68
CA ASP A 107 -4.77 -0.36 -14.31
C ASP A 107 -4.47 0.59 -13.14
N HIS A 108 -5.40 1.50 -12.89
CA HIS A 108 -5.42 2.39 -11.75
C HIS A 108 -5.82 1.62 -10.49
N ILE A 109 -5.07 1.80 -9.41
CA ILE A 109 -5.41 1.26 -8.10
C ILE A 109 -5.65 2.41 -7.14
N PHE A 110 -6.77 2.37 -6.43
CA PHE A 110 -7.11 3.39 -5.44
C PHE A 110 -8.04 2.83 -4.38
N GLU A 111 -7.61 2.87 -3.11
CA GLU A 111 -8.37 2.33 -1.98
C GLU A 111 -8.14 3.17 -0.72
N GLN A 112 -9.18 3.33 0.10
CA GLN A 112 -9.05 4.02 1.37
C GLN A 112 -8.20 3.22 2.35
N ALA A 113 -7.17 3.85 2.90
CA ALA A 113 -6.32 3.26 3.91
C ALA A 113 -7.07 3.07 5.25
N MET A 114 -6.82 1.97 5.91
CA MET A 114 -7.29 1.73 7.27
C MET A 114 -6.37 2.43 8.27
N PRO A 115 -6.88 3.23 9.23
CA PRO A 115 -6.08 3.80 10.30
C PRO A 115 -5.34 2.71 11.09
N THR A 116 -4.11 3.00 11.52
CA THR A 116 -3.25 2.00 12.17
C THR A 116 -3.79 1.46 13.49
N GLU A 117 -4.70 2.18 14.14
CA GLU A 117 -5.38 1.75 15.36
C GLU A 117 -6.32 0.54 15.18
N TYR A 118 -6.70 0.25 13.92
CA TYR A 118 -7.51 -0.90 13.54
C TYR A 118 -6.71 -2.08 12.98
N TRP A 119 -5.38 -1.96 12.91
CA TRP A 119 -4.54 -3.05 12.44
C TRP A 119 -4.53 -4.22 13.40
N GLY A 120 -4.54 -5.43 12.87
CA GLY A 120 -4.71 -6.68 13.63
C GLY A 120 -3.45 -7.54 13.68
N LYS A 121 -3.61 -8.74 14.24
CA LYS A 121 -2.56 -9.76 14.34
C LYS A 121 -2.96 -11.09 13.71
N GLU A 122 -4.20 -11.26 13.31
CA GLU A 122 -4.76 -12.51 12.83
C GLU A 122 -5.67 -12.23 11.63
N PHE A 123 -5.41 -12.94 10.52
CA PHE A 123 -6.15 -12.76 9.28
C PHE A 123 -6.39 -14.09 8.59
N ALA A 124 -7.57 -14.25 8.02
CA ALA A 124 -7.88 -15.30 7.06
C ALA A 124 -7.97 -14.67 5.67
N VAL A 125 -7.23 -15.21 4.72
CA VAL A 125 -7.17 -14.70 3.34
C VAL A 125 -7.57 -15.82 2.39
N THR A 126 -8.40 -15.48 1.40
CA THR A 126 -8.84 -16.40 0.35
C THR A 126 -8.56 -15.80 -1.03
N ALA A 127 -8.10 -16.62 -1.96
CA ALA A 127 -7.93 -16.24 -3.35
C ALA A 127 -9.28 -15.99 -4.02
N SER A 128 -9.31 -15.10 -5.00
CA SER A 128 -10.48 -14.81 -5.82
C SER A 128 -10.86 -16.02 -6.69
N LEU A 129 -12.17 -16.25 -6.84
CA LEU A 129 -12.69 -17.31 -7.69
C LEU A 129 -12.46 -16.98 -9.19
N ASN A 130 -12.31 -18.06 -9.99
CA ASN A 130 -12.16 -17.98 -11.45
C ASN A 130 -10.89 -17.26 -11.92
N ARG A 131 -9.85 -17.24 -11.08
CA ARG A 131 -8.53 -16.66 -11.38
C ARG A 131 -7.44 -17.66 -11.01
N SER A 132 -6.19 -17.43 -11.42
CA SER A 132 -5.07 -18.30 -11.02
C SER A 132 -4.66 -18.08 -9.56
N GLY A 133 -4.96 -16.93 -9.01
CA GLY A 133 -4.69 -16.51 -7.64
C GLY A 133 -4.47 -15.02 -7.52
N ASP A 134 -4.07 -14.59 -6.33
CA ASP A 134 -3.91 -13.19 -5.97
C ASP A 134 -2.59 -12.95 -5.21
N PHE A 135 -2.17 -11.68 -5.14
CA PHE A 135 -1.02 -11.28 -4.33
C PHE A 135 -1.47 -10.77 -2.96
N VAL A 136 -0.87 -11.33 -1.93
CA VAL A 136 -1.08 -10.90 -0.55
C VAL A 136 0.12 -10.07 -0.13
N ARG A 137 -0.12 -8.88 0.42
CA ARG A 137 0.92 -8.00 0.94
C ARG A 137 0.67 -7.68 2.39
N ILE A 138 1.67 -7.91 3.24
CA ILE A 138 1.65 -7.68 4.69
C ILE A 138 2.54 -6.48 4.97
N THR A 139 2.04 -5.51 5.75
CA THR A 139 2.81 -4.32 6.18
C THR A 139 2.87 -4.29 7.70
N ALA A 140 4.08 -4.19 8.28
CA ALA A 140 4.26 -4.15 9.72
C ALA A 140 4.02 -2.75 10.31
N LEU A 141 3.34 -2.69 11.46
CA LEU A 141 3.16 -1.44 12.21
C LEU A 141 4.37 -1.11 13.10
N GLU A 142 5.09 -2.11 13.56
CA GLU A 142 6.16 -1.97 14.54
C GLU A 142 7.42 -2.74 14.09
N ASN A 143 8.57 -2.34 14.65
CA ASN A 143 9.83 -3.07 14.44
C ASN A 143 9.77 -4.48 15.03
N ASN A 144 10.52 -5.40 14.44
CA ASN A 144 10.62 -6.79 14.89
C ASN A 144 9.25 -7.51 14.92
N THR A 145 8.39 -7.25 13.93
CA THR A 145 7.13 -7.95 13.74
C THR A 145 7.37 -9.29 13.04
N GLY A 146 7.27 -10.39 13.79
CA GLY A 146 7.34 -11.74 13.24
C GLY A 146 6.06 -12.09 12.49
N ILE A 147 6.17 -12.63 11.28
CA ILE A 147 5.06 -13.07 10.43
C ILE A 147 5.05 -14.58 10.31
N PHE A 148 3.89 -15.16 10.47
CA PHE A 148 3.66 -16.61 10.37
C PHE A 148 2.53 -16.86 9.36
N ILE A 149 2.74 -17.77 8.42
CA ILE A 149 1.72 -18.19 7.45
C ILE A 149 1.42 -19.67 7.70
N ASN A 150 0.16 -20.00 7.98
CA ASN A 150 -0.29 -21.34 8.36
C ASN A 150 0.52 -21.94 9.53
N GLY A 151 0.90 -21.11 10.50
CA GLY A 151 1.70 -21.49 11.66
C GLY A 151 3.21 -21.62 11.40
N ILE A 152 3.67 -21.42 10.16
CA ILE A 152 5.09 -21.50 9.79
C ILE A 152 5.70 -20.10 9.89
N SER A 153 6.79 -19.96 10.64
CA SER A 153 7.57 -18.71 10.72
C SER A 153 8.13 -18.37 9.34
N THR A 154 7.72 -17.22 8.81
CA THR A 154 8.00 -16.85 7.41
C THR A 154 9.05 -15.74 7.31
N THR A 155 8.87 -14.65 8.04
CA THR A 155 9.78 -13.49 8.01
C THR A 155 9.60 -12.63 9.26
N THR A 156 10.53 -11.67 9.44
CA THR A 156 10.42 -10.60 10.44
C THR A 156 10.53 -9.27 9.71
N LEU A 157 9.62 -8.34 9.99
CA LEU A 157 9.52 -7.02 9.36
C LEU A 157 9.76 -5.92 10.39
N ASN A 158 10.37 -4.83 9.96
CA ASN A 158 10.40 -3.58 10.70
C ASN A 158 9.22 -2.69 10.30
N LYS A 159 8.97 -1.64 11.06
CA LYS A 159 7.90 -0.67 10.83
C LYS A 159 7.88 -0.16 9.39
N GLY A 160 6.74 -0.30 8.72
CA GLY A 160 6.53 0.11 7.34
C GLY A 160 7.16 -0.81 6.29
N GLU A 161 7.91 -1.84 6.69
CA GLU A 161 8.37 -2.87 5.76
C GLU A 161 7.23 -3.79 5.34
N THR A 162 7.37 -4.36 4.15
CA THR A 162 6.35 -5.20 3.53
C THR A 162 6.90 -6.57 3.15
N TYR A 163 6.04 -7.58 3.25
CA TYR A 163 6.27 -8.92 2.70
C TYR A 163 5.15 -9.25 1.74
N GLN A 164 5.47 -9.76 0.56
CA GLN A 164 4.50 -10.10 -0.47
C GLN A 164 4.66 -11.55 -0.91
N PHE A 165 3.54 -12.24 -1.13
CA PHE A 165 3.51 -13.59 -1.65
C PHE A 165 2.25 -13.82 -2.51
N PHE A 166 2.27 -14.88 -3.32
CA PHE A 166 1.15 -15.27 -4.15
C PHE A 166 0.33 -16.38 -3.48
N ILE A 167 -0.99 -16.21 -3.43
CA ILE A 167 -1.94 -17.23 -2.99
C ILE A 167 -2.63 -17.82 -4.22
N SER A 168 -2.42 -19.12 -4.46
CA SER A 168 -2.95 -19.81 -5.64
C SER A 168 -4.35 -20.37 -5.38
N VAL A 169 -5.18 -20.46 -6.42
CA VAL A 169 -6.48 -21.16 -6.34
C VAL A 169 -6.37 -22.65 -6.03
N SER A 170 -5.20 -23.27 -6.25
CA SER A 170 -4.96 -24.67 -5.83
C SER A 170 -4.80 -24.81 -4.31
N THR A 171 -4.42 -23.74 -3.62
CA THR A 171 -4.34 -23.61 -2.17
C THR A 171 -5.01 -22.31 -1.75
N PRO A 172 -6.34 -22.21 -1.88
CA PRO A 172 -7.05 -20.94 -2.02
C PRO A 172 -7.17 -20.14 -0.73
N SER A 173 -6.69 -20.64 0.39
CA SER A 173 -6.78 -19.93 1.67
C SER A 173 -5.51 -20.08 2.49
N CYS A 174 -5.21 -19.05 3.26
CA CYS A 174 -4.17 -19.10 4.28
C CYS A 174 -4.59 -18.34 5.54
N TYR A 175 -4.01 -18.74 6.67
CA TYR A 175 -4.13 -18.07 7.95
C TYR A 175 -2.82 -17.36 8.26
N ILE A 176 -2.89 -16.04 8.47
CA ILE A 176 -1.73 -15.20 8.74
C ILE A 176 -1.82 -14.75 10.20
N THR A 177 -0.73 -14.97 10.94
CA THR A 177 -0.59 -14.40 12.28
C THR A 177 0.68 -13.57 12.39
N SER A 178 0.69 -12.62 13.30
CA SER A 178 1.85 -11.76 13.54
C SER A 178 2.09 -11.54 15.04
N SER A 179 3.34 -11.35 15.43
CA SER A 179 3.70 -11.06 16.82
C SER A 179 3.25 -9.67 17.29
N ARG A 180 3.10 -8.71 16.35
CA ARG A 180 2.68 -7.33 16.56
C ARG A 180 1.67 -6.93 15.48
N PRO A 181 0.91 -5.83 15.65
CA PRO A 181 -0.06 -5.41 14.65
C PRO A 181 0.55 -5.22 13.26
N CYS A 182 -0.18 -5.70 12.25
CA CYS A 182 0.14 -5.51 10.83
C CYS A 182 -1.16 -5.27 10.05
N ALA A 183 -1.01 -4.87 8.80
CA ALA A 183 -2.10 -4.87 7.83
C ALA A 183 -1.86 -5.92 6.76
N VAL A 184 -2.93 -6.44 6.21
CA VAL A 184 -2.91 -7.43 5.13
C VAL A 184 -3.80 -6.93 4.00
N ASN A 185 -3.21 -6.77 2.82
CA ASN A 185 -3.91 -6.34 1.61
C ASN A 185 -3.89 -7.47 0.59
N LEU A 186 -5.03 -7.67 -0.08
CA LEU A 186 -5.17 -8.59 -1.20
C LEU A 186 -5.23 -7.79 -2.49
N TYR A 187 -4.37 -8.13 -3.44
CA TYR A 187 -4.32 -7.53 -4.77
C TYR A 187 -4.65 -8.58 -5.81
N GLN A 188 -5.71 -8.36 -6.57
CA GLN A 188 -6.03 -9.22 -7.68
C GLN A 188 -4.95 -9.13 -8.77
N SER A 189 -4.50 -10.27 -9.28
CA SER A 189 -3.57 -10.30 -10.42
C SER A 189 -4.24 -9.70 -11.67
N THR A 190 -3.44 -9.11 -12.57
CA THR A 190 -3.97 -8.58 -13.83
C THR A 190 -4.51 -9.71 -14.70
N SER A 191 -5.52 -9.42 -15.55
CA SER A 191 -6.15 -10.42 -16.43
C SER A 191 -5.16 -11.13 -17.35
N PHE A 192 -4.13 -10.44 -17.80
CA PHE A 192 -3.08 -11.04 -18.64
C PHE A 192 -2.13 -11.96 -17.89
N TYR A 193 -2.03 -11.83 -16.57
CA TYR A 193 -1.19 -12.73 -15.75
C TYR A 193 -1.82 -14.11 -15.63
N ASP A 194 -3.12 -14.20 -15.51
CA ASP A 194 -3.84 -15.45 -15.25
C ASP A 194 -4.66 -15.94 -16.44
N ASN A 195 -4.52 -15.32 -17.63
CA ASN A 195 -5.30 -15.62 -18.83
C ASN A 195 -6.81 -15.57 -18.60
N SER A 196 -7.25 -14.78 -17.63
CA SER A 196 -8.68 -14.56 -17.38
C SER A 196 -9.30 -13.75 -18.52
N PRO A 197 -10.55 -14.04 -18.91
CA PRO A 197 -11.29 -13.14 -19.78
C PRO A 197 -11.38 -11.77 -19.09
N LEU A 198 -11.19 -10.72 -19.87
CA LEU A 198 -11.42 -9.36 -19.40
C LEU A 198 -12.85 -9.28 -18.85
N GLY A 199 -13.00 -8.91 -17.60
CA GLY A 199 -14.28 -8.64 -16.98
C GLY A 199 -14.91 -7.35 -17.49
#